data_585df0afd8c8123c40fcc1a0c8756537
#
_entry.id   585df0afd8c8123c40fcc1a0c8756537
#
_cell.length_a   1.000
_cell.length_b   1.000
_cell.length_c   1.000
_cell.angle_alpha   90.00
_cell.angle_beta   90.00
_cell.angle_gamma   90.00
#
_symmetry.space_group_name_H-M   'P 1'
#
loop_
_entity.id
_entity.type
_entity.pdbx_description
1 polymer ?
#
loop_
_entity_poly.entity_id
_entity_poly.type
_entity_poly.pdbx_seq_one_letter_code
_entity_poly.pdbx_strand_id
1 'polypeptide(L)'
;MVDGDKSDDIPGVRGIGVKTLVKEFPLLVEDREFNTKDLLDMAKSRNTRISKMIQENEMIIKRNYLLMQLGDPDIKNQTKLKIGDSVRGMAPSLVKYQLQTLFVKDKLWGQIPNFDNWLTEFNILDHYWKNKK
;
A
#
# COMPACT_ATOMS: atom_id res chain seq x y z
N MET A 1 7.03 8.62 3.94
CA MET A 1 6.29 9.63 4.74
C MET A 1 7.00 10.99 4.85
N VAL A 2 8.27 11.09 5.21
CA VAL A 2 8.98 12.41 5.28
C VAL A 2 9.29 12.95 3.89
N ASP A 3 9.73 12.11 2.97
CA ASP A 3 10.03 12.49 1.57
C ASP A 3 8.77 12.66 0.71
N GLY A 4 7.61 12.20 1.19
CA GLY A 4 6.36 12.18 0.43
C GLY A 4 6.34 11.07 -0.61
N ASP A 5 5.39 11.16 -1.54
CA ASP A 5 5.28 10.32 -2.73
C ASP A 5 4.82 11.17 -3.91
N LYS A 6 5.68 11.29 -4.92
CA LYS A 6 5.39 12.12 -6.09
C LYS A 6 4.39 11.47 -7.05
N SER A 7 4.30 10.15 -7.06
CA SER A 7 3.35 9.42 -7.91
C SER A 7 1.92 9.61 -7.44
N ASP A 8 1.73 9.76 -6.13
CA ASP A 8 0.42 9.91 -5.50
C ASP A 8 0.13 11.36 -5.06
N ASP A 9 0.96 12.32 -5.50
CA ASP A 9 0.86 13.75 -5.15
C ASP A 9 0.84 14.00 -3.63
N ILE A 10 1.58 13.20 -2.88
CA ILE A 10 1.75 13.34 -1.43
C ILE A 10 3.00 14.17 -1.15
N PRO A 11 2.87 15.44 -0.74
CA PRO A 11 4.03 16.29 -0.49
C PRO A 11 4.80 15.84 0.75
N GLY A 12 6.12 15.78 0.63
CA GLY A 12 7.03 15.55 1.75
C GLY A 12 7.38 16.84 2.50
N VAL A 13 8.24 16.70 3.52
CA VAL A 13 8.82 17.84 4.22
C VAL A 13 9.86 18.50 3.32
N ARG A 14 9.61 19.77 2.95
CA ARG A 14 10.47 20.48 2.02
C ARG A 14 11.93 20.52 2.50
N GLY A 15 12.85 20.12 1.64
CA GLY A 15 14.29 20.13 1.92
C GLY A 15 14.81 18.93 2.71
N ILE A 16 13.98 17.92 2.98
CA ILE A 16 14.38 16.69 3.63
C ILE A 16 14.06 15.51 2.71
N GLY A 17 15.07 14.95 2.06
CA GLY A 17 14.96 13.71 1.30
C GLY A 17 15.61 12.54 2.04
N VAL A 18 15.49 11.33 1.48
CA VAL A 18 15.98 10.07 2.07
C VAL A 18 17.46 10.17 2.47
N LYS A 19 18.33 10.73 1.60
CA LYS A 19 19.78 10.87 1.90
C LYS A 19 20.03 11.73 3.14
N THR A 20 19.27 12.81 3.30
CA THR A 20 19.37 13.71 4.45
C THR A 20 18.90 13.02 5.74
N LEU A 21 17.80 12.25 5.65
CA LEU A 21 17.26 11.48 6.78
C LEU A 21 18.26 10.43 7.27
N VAL A 22 18.80 9.63 6.35
CA VAL A 22 19.78 8.58 6.69
C VAL A 22 21.04 9.16 7.31
N LYS A 23 21.51 10.31 6.79
CA LYS A 23 22.67 11.01 7.37
C LYS A 23 22.40 11.52 8.79
N GLU A 24 21.20 12.05 9.03
CA GLU A 24 20.80 12.60 10.33
C GLU A 24 20.48 11.49 11.34
N PHE A 25 19.80 10.44 10.87
CA PHE A 25 19.32 9.31 11.66
C PHE A 25 19.84 7.98 11.08
N PRO A 26 21.11 7.62 11.30
CA PRO A 26 21.67 6.38 10.74
C PRO A 26 20.93 5.11 11.16
N LEU A 27 20.28 5.11 12.32
CA LEU A 27 19.47 3.99 12.81
C LEU A 27 18.33 3.60 11.85
N LEU A 28 17.88 4.52 10.99
CA LEU A 28 16.83 4.22 10.01
C LEU A 28 17.25 3.24 8.90
N VAL A 29 18.51 2.87 8.83
CA VAL A 29 19.05 1.89 7.87
C VAL A 29 19.16 0.50 8.48
N GLU A 30 18.95 0.38 9.79
CA GLU A 30 18.98 -0.91 10.47
C GLU A 30 17.77 -1.76 10.06
N ASP A 31 17.96 -3.09 10.05
CA ASP A 31 16.90 -4.06 9.73
C ASP A 31 15.91 -4.21 10.90
N ARG A 32 15.19 -3.14 11.16
CA ARG A 32 14.08 -3.09 12.12
C ARG A 32 12.96 -2.19 11.66
N GLU A 33 11.76 -2.44 12.11
CA GLU A 33 10.63 -1.58 11.84
C GLU A 33 10.70 -0.27 12.63
N PHE A 34 10.47 0.84 11.94
CA PHE A 34 10.35 2.18 12.51
C PHE A 34 8.97 2.75 12.24
N ASN A 35 8.35 3.28 13.25
CA ASN A 35 7.10 4.01 13.12
C ASN A 35 7.32 5.54 13.20
N THR A 36 6.27 6.32 13.00
CA THR A 36 6.33 7.79 13.07
C THR A 36 6.73 8.30 14.45
N LYS A 37 6.34 7.61 15.53
CA LYS A 37 6.69 7.98 16.90
C LYS A 37 8.19 7.85 17.14
N ASP A 38 8.80 6.74 16.69
CA ASP A 38 10.24 6.52 16.82
C ASP A 38 11.04 7.64 16.14
N LEU A 39 10.63 8.04 14.92
CA LEU A 39 11.27 9.14 14.22
C LEU A 39 11.13 10.47 14.96
N LEU A 40 9.97 10.78 15.49
CA LEU A 40 9.73 12.01 16.24
C LEU A 40 10.49 12.04 17.57
N ASP A 41 10.58 10.92 18.26
CA ASP A 41 11.34 10.81 19.51
C ASP A 41 12.85 10.95 19.25
N MET A 42 13.37 10.35 18.18
CA MET A 42 14.75 10.60 17.73
C MET A 42 14.98 12.08 17.36
N ALA A 43 14.00 12.72 16.70
CA ALA A 43 14.12 14.13 16.36
C ALA A 43 14.10 15.03 17.61
N LYS A 44 13.30 14.71 18.62
CA LYS A 44 13.24 15.45 19.90
C LYS A 44 14.53 15.32 20.71
N SER A 45 15.22 14.20 20.60
CA SER A 45 16.51 13.98 21.31
C SER A 45 17.69 14.74 20.71
N ARG A 46 17.52 15.39 19.56
CA ARG A 46 18.57 16.11 18.84
C ARG A 46 18.21 17.59 18.63
N ASN A 47 19.21 18.44 18.63
CA ASN A 47 19.05 19.89 18.41
C ASN A 47 19.65 20.35 17.08
N THR A 48 19.43 19.60 16.02
CA THR A 48 19.90 19.94 14.68
C THR A 48 18.81 20.67 13.90
N ARG A 49 19.19 21.34 12.81
CA ARG A 49 18.23 21.97 11.88
C ARG A 49 17.23 20.96 11.35
N ILE A 50 17.69 19.77 10.94
CA ILE A 50 16.83 18.73 10.37
C ILE A 50 15.85 18.20 11.42
N SER A 51 16.31 17.96 12.63
CA SER A 51 15.46 17.51 13.74
C SER A 51 14.37 18.53 14.08
N LYS A 52 14.70 19.83 14.07
CA LYS A 52 13.69 20.90 14.26
C LYS A 52 12.66 20.91 13.13
N MET A 53 13.10 20.81 11.88
CA MET A 53 12.19 20.75 10.73
C MET A 53 11.25 19.55 10.79
N ILE A 54 11.72 18.39 11.25
CA ILE A 54 10.86 17.19 11.45
C ILE A 54 9.82 17.46 12.54
N GLN A 55 10.21 18.05 13.67
CA GLN A 55 9.28 18.38 14.76
C GLN A 55 8.23 19.39 14.30
N GLU A 56 8.63 20.46 13.60
CA GLU A 56 7.73 21.48 13.06
C GLU A 56 6.73 20.92 12.03
N ASN A 57 7.10 19.85 11.33
CA ASN A 57 6.27 19.20 10.31
C ASN A 57 5.63 17.87 10.78
N GLU A 58 5.51 17.66 12.09
CA GLU A 58 4.93 16.45 12.69
C GLU A 58 3.57 16.09 12.09
N MET A 59 2.69 17.07 11.90
CA MET A 59 1.35 16.86 11.33
C MET A 59 1.40 16.33 9.89
N ILE A 60 2.30 16.86 9.07
CA ILE A 60 2.50 16.41 7.68
C ILE A 60 3.00 14.96 7.68
N ILE A 61 3.98 14.65 8.52
CA ILE A 61 4.57 13.31 8.62
C ILE A 61 3.53 12.29 9.06
N LYS A 62 2.73 12.61 10.08
CA LYS A 62 1.65 11.74 10.56
C LYS A 62 0.57 11.52 9.50
N ARG A 63 0.13 12.57 8.82
CA ARG A 63 -0.83 12.47 7.71
C ARG A 63 -0.28 11.58 6.58
N ASN A 64 0.95 11.81 6.16
CA ASN A 64 1.58 11.04 5.09
C ASN A 64 1.72 9.56 5.49
N TYR A 65 2.03 9.27 6.75
CA TYR A 65 2.04 7.91 7.27
C TYR A 65 0.68 7.23 7.11
N LEU A 66 -0.41 7.90 7.52
CA LEU A 66 -1.76 7.36 7.39
C LEU A 66 -2.17 7.11 5.93
N LEU A 67 -1.74 7.98 5.01
CA LEU A 67 -2.03 7.84 3.58
C LEU A 67 -1.23 6.74 2.90
N MET A 68 0.02 6.53 3.30
CA MET A 68 0.97 5.65 2.63
C MET A 68 1.05 4.25 3.25
N GLN A 69 0.62 4.07 4.52
CA GLN A 69 0.65 2.76 5.16
C GLN A 69 -0.49 1.87 4.64
N LEU A 70 -0.19 0.59 4.43
CA LEU A 70 -1.15 -0.40 3.94
C LEU A 70 -1.64 -1.38 5.03
N GLY A 71 -1.00 -1.34 6.20
CA GLY A 71 -1.30 -2.28 7.29
C GLY A 71 -2.65 -2.04 7.97
N ASP A 72 -3.06 -0.77 8.11
CA ASP A 72 -4.37 -0.40 8.66
C ASP A 72 -4.98 0.77 7.85
N PRO A 73 -5.45 0.50 6.63
CA PRO A 73 -6.07 1.50 5.79
C PRO A 73 -7.40 1.98 6.42
N ASP A 74 -7.70 3.26 6.25
CA ASP A 74 -8.95 3.87 6.72
C ASP A 74 -10.15 3.41 5.87
N ILE A 75 -10.55 2.17 6.07
CA ILE A 75 -11.73 1.56 5.44
C ILE A 75 -12.82 1.43 6.51
N LYS A 76 -14.03 1.86 6.17
CA LYS A 76 -15.21 1.73 7.05
C LYS A 76 -15.38 0.27 7.51
N ASN A 77 -15.67 0.07 8.80
CA ASN A 77 -15.83 -1.28 9.38
C ASN A 77 -16.81 -2.16 8.60
N GLN A 78 -17.92 -1.59 8.11
CA GLN A 78 -18.88 -2.32 7.28
C GLN A 78 -18.23 -2.85 5.98
N THR A 79 -17.31 -2.10 5.39
CA THR A 79 -16.57 -2.55 4.20
C THR A 79 -15.54 -3.61 4.56
N LYS A 80 -14.84 -3.47 5.69
CA LYS A 80 -13.91 -4.48 6.21
C LYS A 80 -14.64 -5.82 6.44
N LEU A 81 -15.85 -5.80 7.02
CA LEU A 81 -16.68 -7.00 7.20
C LEU A 81 -17.05 -7.64 5.86
N LYS A 82 -17.55 -6.86 4.89
CA LYS A 82 -17.89 -7.37 3.55
C LYS A 82 -16.70 -8.02 2.85
N ILE A 83 -15.52 -7.40 2.93
CA ILE A 83 -14.27 -7.95 2.38
C ILE A 83 -13.96 -9.28 3.10
N GLY A 84 -14.00 -9.29 4.42
CA GLY A 84 -13.74 -10.48 5.23
C GLY A 84 -14.69 -11.64 4.90
N ASP A 85 -15.98 -11.35 4.71
CA ASP A 85 -16.98 -12.35 4.33
C ASP A 85 -16.74 -12.86 2.90
N SER A 86 -16.38 -11.97 1.96
CA SER A 86 -16.02 -12.35 0.60
C SER A 86 -14.79 -13.23 0.53
N VAL A 87 -13.78 -12.96 1.37
CA VAL A 87 -12.53 -13.75 1.42
C VAL A 87 -12.76 -15.13 2.09
N ARG A 88 -13.62 -15.19 3.12
CA ARG A 88 -13.96 -16.44 3.82
C ARG A 88 -15.02 -17.27 3.09
N GLY A 89 -15.80 -16.62 2.23
CA GLY A 89 -16.83 -17.27 1.43
C GLY A 89 -16.27 -18.26 0.41
N MET A 90 -17.16 -19.03 -0.22
CA MET A 90 -16.76 -19.86 -1.36
C MET A 90 -16.29 -18.97 -2.51
N ALA A 91 -15.13 -19.31 -3.08
CA ALA A 91 -14.67 -18.63 -4.28
C ALA A 91 -15.75 -18.77 -5.38
N PRO A 92 -16.14 -17.66 -6.02
CA PRO A 92 -17.09 -17.73 -7.13
C PRO A 92 -16.47 -18.54 -8.27
N SER A 93 -17.29 -19.35 -8.94
CA SER A 93 -16.84 -20.05 -10.14
C SER A 93 -16.43 -19.04 -11.21
N LEU A 94 -15.30 -19.28 -11.85
CA LEU A 94 -14.86 -18.45 -12.98
C LEU A 94 -15.83 -18.67 -14.16
N VAL A 95 -16.62 -17.65 -14.48
CA VAL A 95 -17.49 -17.66 -15.65
C VAL A 95 -16.83 -16.84 -16.76
N LYS A 96 -16.21 -17.53 -17.71
CA LYS A 96 -15.46 -16.92 -18.84
C LYS A 96 -16.22 -15.78 -19.51
N TYR A 97 -17.48 -15.99 -19.86
CA TYR A 97 -18.32 -14.98 -20.52
C TYR A 97 -18.49 -13.71 -19.70
N GLN A 98 -18.73 -13.84 -18.40
CA GLN A 98 -18.88 -12.68 -17.52
C GLN A 98 -17.58 -11.88 -17.43
N LEU A 99 -16.46 -12.56 -17.33
CA LEU A 99 -15.16 -11.89 -17.32
C LEU A 99 -14.85 -11.19 -18.65
N GLN A 100 -15.14 -11.84 -19.79
CA GLN A 100 -15.00 -11.22 -21.11
C GLN A 100 -15.87 -9.95 -21.23
N THR A 101 -17.11 -10.01 -20.73
CA THR A 101 -18.01 -8.85 -20.73
C THR A 101 -17.46 -7.69 -19.90
N LEU A 102 -16.86 -7.97 -18.72
CA LEU A 102 -16.18 -6.97 -17.90
C LEU A 102 -15.03 -6.32 -18.67
N PHE A 103 -14.16 -7.12 -19.29
CA PHE A 103 -13.02 -6.61 -20.05
C PHE A 103 -13.45 -5.71 -21.23
N VAL A 104 -14.53 -6.07 -21.91
CA VAL A 104 -15.09 -5.22 -22.98
C VAL A 104 -15.64 -3.92 -22.39
N LYS A 105 -16.42 -3.99 -21.30
CA LYS A 105 -17.01 -2.84 -20.63
C LYS A 105 -15.95 -1.85 -20.13
N ASP A 106 -14.88 -2.37 -19.56
CA ASP A 106 -13.79 -1.57 -19.02
C ASP A 106 -12.74 -1.19 -20.06
N LYS A 107 -13.01 -1.48 -21.35
CA LYS A 107 -12.11 -1.21 -22.50
C LYS A 107 -10.73 -1.87 -22.38
N LEU A 108 -10.65 -2.96 -21.66
CA LEU A 108 -9.42 -3.74 -21.44
C LEU A 108 -9.24 -4.86 -22.48
N TRP A 109 -10.22 -5.06 -23.35
CA TRP A 109 -10.14 -6.05 -24.41
C TRP A 109 -8.98 -5.74 -25.37
N GLY A 110 -8.08 -6.69 -25.53
CA GLY A 110 -6.83 -6.50 -26.30
C GLY A 110 -5.63 -6.08 -25.48
N GLN A 111 -5.78 -5.74 -24.20
CA GLN A 111 -4.64 -5.49 -23.30
C GLN A 111 -3.93 -6.79 -22.90
N ILE A 112 -4.63 -7.91 -22.94
CA ILE A 112 -4.08 -9.22 -22.64
C ILE A 112 -3.96 -10.00 -23.95
N PRO A 113 -2.73 -10.21 -24.45
CA PRO A 113 -2.51 -11.08 -25.60
C PRO A 113 -2.96 -12.50 -25.28
N ASN A 114 -3.71 -13.11 -26.20
CA ASN A 114 -4.20 -14.48 -26.03
C ASN A 114 -4.99 -14.70 -24.73
N PHE A 115 -6.09 -13.95 -24.58
CA PHE A 115 -6.98 -13.96 -23.42
C PHE A 115 -7.41 -15.37 -22.98
N ASP A 116 -7.60 -16.28 -23.91
CA ASP A 116 -8.02 -17.65 -23.60
C ASP A 116 -6.93 -18.47 -22.93
N ASN A 117 -5.68 -18.33 -23.35
CA ASN A 117 -4.55 -18.96 -22.68
C ASN A 117 -4.33 -18.36 -21.27
N TRP A 118 -4.43 -17.05 -21.16
CA TRP A 118 -4.34 -16.38 -19.88
C TRP A 118 -5.42 -16.87 -18.90
N LEU A 119 -6.66 -17.08 -19.36
CA LEU A 119 -7.74 -17.64 -18.55
C LEU A 119 -7.47 -19.08 -18.09
N THR A 120 -6.73 -19.86 -18.85
CA THR A 120 -6.42 -21.24 -18.46
C THR A 120 -5.61 -21.31 -17.16
N GLU A 121 -4.78 -20.30 -16.89
CA GLU A 121 -4.02 -20.21 -15.65
C GLU A 121 -4.94 -20.11 -14.41
N PHE A 122 -6.10 -19.48 -14.54
CA PHE A 122 -7.08 -19.38 -13.45
C PHE A 122 -7.84 -20.70 -13.20
N ASN A 123 -7.89 -21.61 -14.13
CA ASN A 123 -8.48 -22.94 -13.91
C ASN A 123 -7.70 -23.73 -12.83
N ILE A 124 -6.40 -23.50 -12.70
CA ILE A 124 -5.56 -24.09 -11.66
C ILE A 124 -6.02 -23.61 -10.29
N LEU A 125 -6.35 -22.32 -10.15
CA LEU A 125 -6.85 -21.74 -8.91
C LEU A 125 -8.25 -22.29 -8.57
N ASP A 126 -9.16 -22.41 -9.55
CA ASP A 126 -10.49 -23.00 -9.36
C ASP A 126 -10.39 -24.46 -8.89
N HIS A 127 -9.48 -25.24 -9.49
CA HIS A 127 -9.20 -26.61 -9.06
C HIS A 127 -8.63 -26.68 -7.63
N TYR A 128 -7.68 -25.81 -7.31
CA TYR A 128 -7.09 -25.72 -5.98
C TYR A 128 -8.15 -25.44 -4.89
N TRP A 129 -9.05 -24.47 -5.15
CA TRP A 129 -10.13 -24.14 -4.21
C TRP A 129 -11.16 -25.25 -4.03
N LYS A 130 -11.54 -25.92 -5.12
CA LYS A 130 -12.48 -27.05 -5.06
C LYS A 130 -11.96 -28.26 -4.29
N ASN A 131 -10.64 -28.44 -4.26
CA ASN A 131 -10.00 -29.58 -3.60
C ASN A 131 -9.45 -29.25 -2.20
N LYS A 132 -9.58 -28.00 -1.75
CA LYS A 132 -9.19 -27.57 -0.39
C LYS A 132 -10.39 -27.77 0.56
N LYS A 133 -10.67 -29.04 0.89
CA LYS A 133 -11.57 -29.44 1.99
C LYS A 133 -10.75 -29.82 3.21
#